data_8321ade3efe76c9be84a24eb6910cfad
#
_entry.id   8321ade3efe76c9be84a24eb6910cfad
#
_cell.length_a   1.000
_cell.length_b   1.000
_cell.length_c   1.000
_cell.angle_alpha   90.00
_cell.angle_beta   90.00
_cell.angle_gamma   90.00
#
_symmetry.space_group_name_H-M   'P 1'
#
loop_
_entity.id
_entity.type
_entity.pdbx_description
1 polymer ?
#
loop_
_entity_poly.entity_id
_entity_poly.type
_entity_poly.pdbx_seq_one_letter_code
_entity_poly.pdbx_strand_id
1 'polypeptide(L)'
;MTKLTNAQVLTGSEKDILQVSIDRHRDAVLWKLEGLGEEQLRKPLVPSGTSLLGLVKHLAAVEYGWFCETFGVETEPLPFDDDDQEADLRLEDDESAADILAFYDRARIAADKVIAEHDLDFVGKSWSGEAVSLRWVLVHMIEETARHAGHIDILRELTDGVIGDHNRPAAAAG
;
A
#
# COMPACT_ATOMS: atom_id res chain seq x y z
N MET A 1 2.88 -9.58 -15.49
CA MET A 1 1.79 -8.88 -16.22
C MET A 1 2.41 -7.82 -17.13
N THR A 2 1.86 -7.58 -18.32
CA THR A 2 2.34 -6.52 -19.23
C THR A 2 1.87 -5.17 -18.68
N LYS A 3 2.79 -4.25 -18.39
CA LYS A 3 2.41 -2.88 -17.98
C LYS A 3 1.52 -2.24 -19.04
N LEU A 4 0.34 -1.75 -18.64
CA LEU A 4 -0.57 -1.04 -19.53
C LEU A 4 0.09 0.24 -20.04
N THR A 5 -0.18 0.61 -21.30
CA THR A 5 0.28 1.88 -21.87
C THR A 5 -0.51 3.05 -21.26
N ASN A 6 0.06 4.28 -21.26
CA ASN A 6 -0.65 5.47 -20.77
C ASN A 6 -2.04 5.68 -21.43
N ALA A 7 -2.20 5.32 -22.71
CA ALA A 7 -3.50 5.41 -23.37
C ALA A 7 -4.50 4.40 -22.81
N GLN A 8 -4.08 3.17 -22.51
CA GLN A 8 -4.93 2.15 -21.88
C GLN A 8 -5.31 2.53 -20.44
N VAL A 9 -4.43 3.24 -19.75
CA VAL A 9 -4.69 3.77 -18.40
C VAL A 9 -5.78 4.84 -18.38
N LEU A 10 -5.80 5.73 -19.39
CA LEU A 10 -6.72 6.87 -19.41
C LEU A 10 -8.10 6.56 -19.99
N THR A 11 -8.21 5.51 -20.82
CA THR A 11 -9.45 5.17 -21.55
C THR A 11 -9.75 3.68 -21.57
N GLY A 12 -9.12 2.90 -20.69
CA GLY A 12 -9.33 1.46 -20.54
C GLY A 12 -10.66 1.08 -19.90
N SER A 13 -10.83 -0.20 -19.61
CA SER A 13 -11.97 -0.63 -18.79
C SER A 13 -11.90 -0.01 -17.39
N GLU A 14 -13.06 0.09 -16.72
CA GLU A 14 -13.11 0.58 -15.33
C GLU A 14 -12.14 -0.19 -14.43
N LYS A 15 -12.07 -1.51 -14.55
CA LYS A 15 -11.18 -2.36 -13.77
C LYS A 15 -9.70 -2.04 -14.03
N ASP A 16 -9.32 -1.86 -15.31
CA ASP A 16 -7.93 -1.48 -15.65
C ASP A 16 -7.56 -0.11 -15.07
N ILE A 17 -8.49 0.85 -15.13
CA ILE A 17 -8.27 2.20 -14.58
C ILE A 17 -8.08 2.14 -13.07
N LEU A 18 -8.92 1.40 -12.36
CA LEU A 18 -8.83 1.25 -10.91
C LEU A 18 -7.53 0.54 -10.50
N GLN A 19 -7.17 -0.55 -11.19
CA GLN A 19 -5.93 -1.28 -10.89
C GLN A 19 -4.68 -0.43 -11.13
N VAL A 20 -4.61 0.27 -12.24
CA VAL A 20 -3.48 1.17 -12.51
C VAL A 20 -3.42 2.32 -11.50
N SER A 21 -4.56 2.79 -11.03
CA SER A 21 -4.60 3.87 -10.04
C SER A 21 -4.00 3.43 -8.71
N ILE A 22 -4.34 2.24 -8.21
CA ILE A 22 -3.73 1.71 -6.98
C ILE A 22 -2.24 1.42 -7.17
N ASP A 23 -1.85 0.82 -8.30
CA ASP A 23 -0.45 0.48 -8.60
C ASP A 23 0.47 1.72 -8.61
N ARG A 24 -0.02 2.85 -9.13
CA ARG A 24 0.73 4.11 -9.09
C ARG A 24 1.03 4.58 -7.67
N HIS A 25 0.10 4.42 -6.74
CA HIS A 25 0.33 4.79 -5.34
C HIS A 25 1.25 3.79 -4.65
N ARG A 26 1.09 2.48 -4.91
CA ARG A 26 1.99 1.44 -4.43
C ARG A 26 3.44 1.67 -4.90
N ASP A 27 3.63 2.01 -6.17
CA ASP A 27 4.93 2.34 -6.73
C ASP A 27 5.52 3.60 -6.08
N ALA A 28 4.70 4.63 -5.82
CA ALA A 28 5.14 5.85 -5.14
C ALA A 28 5.61 5.55 -3.70
N VAL A 29 4.88 4.72 -2.96
CA VAL A 29 5.26 4.28 -1.62
C VAL A 29 6.65 3.63 -1.65
N LEU A 30 6.88 2.65 -2.51
CA LEU A 30 8.16 1.93 -2.60
C LEU A 30 9.30 2.85 -3.03
N TRP A 31 9.06 3.71 -4.03
CA TRP A 31 10.07 4.66 -4.50
C TRP A 31 10.54 5.60 -3.38
N LYS A 32 9.65 6.01 -2.49
CA LYS A 32 9.99 6.90 -1.37
C LYS A 32 10.83 6.24 -0.28
N LEU A 33 10.96 4.94 -0.29
CA LEU A 33 11.84 4.22 0.63
C LEU A 33 13.23 3.94 0.02
N GLU A 34 13.39 4.08 -1.29
CA GLU A 34 14.65 3.79 -1.96
C GLU A 34 15.81 4.63 -1.42
N GLY A 35 16.95 3.95 -1.18
CA GLY A 35 18.19 4.58 -0.73
C GLY A 35 18.24 4.91 0.76
N LEU A 36 17.17 4.68 1.54
CA LEU A 36 17.18 4.84 2.99
C LEU A 36 17.69 3.58 3.68
N GLY A 37 18.47 3.77 4.74
CA GLY A 37 18.92 2.69 5.62
C GLY A 37 17.86 2.32 6.67
N GLU A 38 18.06 1.16 7.32
CA GLU A 38 17.19 0.59 8.36
C GLU A 38 16.82 1.63 9.44
N GLU A 39 17.81 2.33 9.98
CA GLU A 39 17.60 3.34 11.02
C GLU A 39 16.68 4.47 10.56
N GLN A 40 16.85 4.95 9.33
CA GLN A 40 16.03 6.02 8.75
C GLN A 40 14.58 5.57 8.52
N LEU A 41 14.40 4.33 8.02
CA LEU A 41 13.09 3.75 7.75
C LEU A 41 12.25 3.53 9.01
N ARG A 42 12.91 3.13 10.12
CA ARG A 42 12.26 2.82 11.40
C ARG A 42 12.05 4.04 12.29
N LYS A 43 12.73 5.15 12.00
CA LYS A 43 12.73 6.33 12.87
C LYS A 43 11.34 6.99 12.92
N PRO A 44 10.70 7.11 14.09
CA PRO A 44 9.51 7.92 14.25
C PRO A 44 9.83 9.40 14.04
N LEU A 45 9.05 10.08 13.22
CA LEU A 45 9.28 11.48 12.87
C LEU A 45 8.18 12.42 13.36
N VAL A 46 7.12 11.86 13.93
CA VAL A 46 5.98 12.59 14.48
C VAL A 46 5.62 12.05 15.86
N PRO A 47 4.93 12.86 16.73
CA PRO A 47 4.62 12.46 18.12
C PRO A 47 3.77 11.20 18.25
N SER A 48 2.99 10.83 17.23
CA SER A 48 2.21 9.58 17.19
C SER A 48 3.07 8.31 17.04
N GLY A 49 4.37 8.45 16.80
CA GLY A 49 5.24 7.30 16.60
C GLY A 49 5.30 6.80 15.15
N THR A 50 4.59 7.44 14.23
CA THR A 50 4.54 7.02 12.82
C THR A 50 5.93 7.09 12.17
N SER A 51 6.32 5.99 11.52
CA SER A 51 7.56 5.86 10.74
C SER A 51 7.25 5.46 9.30
N LEU A 52 8.24 5.61 8.41
CA LEU A 52 8.13 5.18 7.02
C LEU A 52 7.81 3.69 6.93
N LEU A 53 8.54 2.87 7.67
CA LEU A 53 8.39 1.42 7.64
C LEU A 53 7.09 0.94 8.30
N GLY A 54 6.64 1.60 9.37
CA GLY A 54 5.35 1.33 10.01
C GLY A 54 4.17 1.54 9.06
N LEU A 55 4.21 2.61 8.24
CA LEU A 55 3.20 2.83 7.20
C LEU A 55 3.20 1.73 6.13
N VAL A 56 4.36 1.19 5.76
CA VAL A 56 4.42 0.06 4.81
C VAL A 56 3.88 -1.22 5.42
N LYS A 57 4.16 -1.49 6.70
CA LYS A 57 3.59 -2.62 7.45
C LYS A 57 2.06 -2.54 7.48
N HIS A 58 1.53 -1.37 7.82
CA HIS A 58 0.09 -1.09 7.77
C HIS A 58 -0.50 -1.33 6.38
N LEU A 59 0.11 -0.76 5.33
CA LEU A 59 -0.37 -0.95 3.97
C LEU A 59 -0.35 -2.44 3.54
N ALA A 60 0.62 -3.23 3.98
CA ALA A 60 0.64 -4.67 3.73
C ALA A 60 -0.55 -5.38 4.42
N ALA A 61 -0.80 -5.05 5.68
CA ALA A 61 -1.91 -5.63 6.45
C ALA A 61 -3.27 -5.30 5.83
N VAL A 62 -3.51 -4.04 5.45
CA VAL A 62 -4.79 -3.63 4.85
C VAL A 62 -4.98 -4.17 3.42
N GLU A 63 -3.90 -4.37 2.65
CA GLU A 63 -3.96 -5.08 1.36
C GLU A 63 -4.49 -6.52 1.54
N TYR A 64 -3.95 -7.27 2.48
CA TYR A 64 -4.41 -8.62 2.79
C TYR A 64 -5.85 -8.62 3.34
N GLY A 65 -6.15 -7.75 4.30
CA GLY A 65 -7.48 -7.67 4.91
C GLY A 65 -8.57 -7.37 3.87
N TRP A 66 -8.37 -6.33 3.06
CA TRP A 66 -9.38 -5.89 2.10
C TRP A 66 -9.44 -6.74 0.83
N PHE A 67 -8.33 -7.20 0.27
CA PHE A 67 -8.38 -7.99 -0.96
C PHE A 67 -8.44 -9.50 -0.72
N CYS A 68 -7.90 -10.01 0.38
CA CYS A 68 -7.87 -11.45 0.60
C CYS A 68 -8.94 -11.91 1.59
N GLU A 69 -8.89 -11.48 2.85
CA GLU A 69 -9.85 -11.94 3.87
C GLU A 69 -11.30 -11.61 3.51
N THR A 70 -11.55 -10.39 2.99
CA THR A 70 -12.87 -9.96 2.53
C THR A 70 -13.48 -10.91 1.49
N PHE A 71 -12.65 -11.50 0.64
CA PHE A 71 -13.10 -12.42 -0.42
C PHE A 71 -12.82 -13.89 -0.11
N GLY A 72 -12.51 -14.21 1.16
CA GLY A 72 -12.37 -15.60 1.64
C GLY A 72 -11.07 -16.27 1.23
N VAL A 73 -10.05 -15.51 0.90
CA VAL A 73 -8.70 -16.01 0.63
C VAL A 73 -7.89 -15.98 1.92
N GLU A 74 -7.28 -17.12 2.28
CA GLU A 74 -6.42 -17.23 3.45
C GLU A 74 -5.17 -16.35 3.34
N THR A 75 -4.78 -15.75 4.46
CA THR A 75 -3.59 -14.91 4.60
C THR A 75 -2.61 -15.50 5.60
N GLU A 76 -1.39 -15.02 5.61
CA GLU A 76 -0.51 -15.13 6.76
C GLU A 76 -1.08 -14.31 7.94
N PRO A 77 -0.64 -14.53 9.19
CA PRO A 77 -1.13 -13.76 10.34
C PRO A 77 -0.96 -12.25 10.11
N LEU A 78 -2.02 -11.50 10.33
CA LEU A 78 -2.02 -10.04 10.17
C LEU A 78 -1.78 -9.37 11.53
N PRO A 79 -1.08 -8.23 11.57
CA PRO A 79 -0.72 -7.51 12.79
C PRO A 79 -1.87 -6.63 13.32
N PHE A 80 -3.12 -7.10 13.18
CA PHE A 80 -4.28 -6.43 13.76
C PHE A 80 -4.52 -6.91 15.19
N ASP A 81 -4.93 -6.00 16.06
CA ASP A 81 -5.28 -6.28 17.45
C ASP A 81 -6.54 -5.47 17.82
N ASP A 82 -7.57 -6.13 18.33
CA ASP A 82 -8.84 -5.49 18.69
C ASP A 82 -8.69 -4.52 19.86
N ASP A 83 -7.69 -4.73 20.73
CA ASP A 83 -7.40 -3.88 21.89
C ASP A 83 -6.39 -2.75 21.56
N ASP A 84 -5.73 -2.80 20.37
CA ASP A 84 -4.72 -1.85 19.97
C ASP A 84 -4.83 -1.51 18.48
N GLN A 85 -5.52 -0.44 18.16
CA GLN A 85 -5.77 0.02 16.79
C GLN A 85 -4.52 0.47 16.00
N GLU A 86 -3.38 0.61 16.68
CA GLU A 86 -2.11 1.02 16.05
C GLU A 86 -1.10 -0.15 15.99
N ALA A 87 -1.51 -1.38 16.30
CA ALA A 87 -0.63 -2.55 16.31
C ALA A 87 0.03 -2.79 14.95
N ASP A 88 -0.70 -2.58 13.87
CA ASP A 88 -0.23 -2.75 12.50
C ASP A 88 0.72 -1.64 12.00
N LEU A 89 0.79 -0.51 12.72
CA LEU A 89 1.75 0.57 12.48
C LEU A 89 3.04 0.41 13.31
N ARG A 90 2.99 -0.41 14.35
CA ARG A 90 4.12 -0.60 15.27
C ARG A 90 5.12 -1.62 14.72
N LEU A 91 6.39 -1.26 14.81
CA LEU A 91 7.49 -2.12 14.42
C LEU A 91 8.02 -2.87 15.66
N GLU A 92 8.08 -4.19 15.57
CA GLU A 92 8.71 -5.02 16.59
C GLU A 92 10.24 -5.04 16.41
N ASP A 93 10.97 -5.37 17.49
CA ASP A 93 12.44 -5.33 17.48
C ASP A 93 13.07 -6.37 16.55
N ASP A 94 12.38 -7.45 16.29
CA ASP A 94 12.80 -8.56 15.41
C ASP A 94 12.34 -8.43 13.95
N GLU A 95 11.55 -7.43 13.62
CA GLU A 95 11.11 -7.14 12.25
C GLU A 95 12.14 -6.24 11.54
N SER A 96 12.81 -6.74 10.51
CA SER A 96 13.69 -5.91 9.67
C SER A 96 12.92 -5.19 8.56
N ALA A 97 13.52 -4.13 7.98
CA ALA A 97 12.96 -3.48 6.80
C ALA A 97 12.78 -4.47 5.63
N ALA A 98 13.70 -5.42 5.48
CA ALA A 98 13.59 -6.45 4.44
C ALA A 98 12.38 -7.36 4.65
N ASP A 99 12.07 -7.74 5.90
CA ASP A 99 10.90 -8.57 6.21
C ASP A 99 9.59 -7.85 5.91
N ILE A 100 9.49 -6.58 6.30
CA ILE A 100 8.29 -5.75 6.07
C ILE A 100 8.09 -5.46 4.58
N LEU A 101 9.15 -5.13 3.85
CA LEU A 101 9.06 -4.96 2.40
C LEU A 101 8.65 -6.25 1.69
N ALA A 102 9.18 -7.40 2.14
CA ALA A 102 8.77 -8.70 1.62
C ALA A 102 7.31 -9.04 1.97
N PHE A 103 6.84 -8.67 3.17
CA PHE A 103 5.44 -8.80 3.57
C PHE A 103 4.53 -7.96 2.65
N TYR A 104 4.89 -6.71 2.39
CA TYR A 104 4.14 -5.85 1.47
C TYR A 104 4.12 -6.39 0.03
N ASP A 105 5.24 -6.91 -0.46
CA ASP A 105 5.29 -7.51 -1.80
C ASP A 105 4.39 -8.75 -1.91
N ARG A 106 4.38 -9.63 -0.91
CA ARG A 106 3.48 -10.80 -0.86
C ARG A 106 2.01 -10.38 -0.81
N ALA A 107 1.67 -9.36 0.01
CA ALA A 107 0.31 -8.84 0.10
C ALA A 107 -0.20 -8.31 -1.24
N ARG A 108 0.61 -7.49 -1.93
CA ARG A 108 0.30 -6.96 -3.26
C ARG A 108 0.09 -8.07 -4.30
N ILE A 109 0.95 -9.10 -4.31
CA ILE A 109 0.82 -10.24 -5.22
C ILE A 109 -0.50 -10.98 -4.97
N ALA A 110 -0.86 -11.20 -3.70
CA ALA A 110 -2.11 -11.85 -3.34
C ALA A 110 -3.33 -11.02 -3.72
N ALA A 111 -3.31 -9.71 -3.45
CA ALA A 111 -4.34 -8.76 -3.85
C ALA A 111 -4.53 -8.73 -5.37
N ASP A 112 -3.45 -8.64 -6.14
CA ASP A 112 -3.48 -8.64 -7.61
C ASP A 112 -4.09 -9.93 -8.18
N LYS A 113 -3.88 -11.07 -7.52
CA LYS A 113 -4.51 -12.33 -7.90
C LYS A 113 -6.02 -12.26 -7.70
N VAL A 114 -6.50 -11.78 -6.55
CA VAL A 114 -7.93 -11.61 -6.29
C VAL A 114 -8.57 -10.64 -7.31
N ILE A 115 -7.91 -9.51 -7.57
CA ILE A 115 -8.37 -8.55 -8.57
C ILE A 115 -8.46 -9.20 -9.96
N ALA A 116 -7.49 -10.01 -10.35
CA ALA A 116 -7.47 -10.66 -11.67
C ALA A 116 -8.57 -11.72 -11.83
N GLU A 117 -8.87 -12.47 -10.77
CA GLU A 117 -9.79 -13.61 -10.79
C GLU A 117 -11.27 -13.22 -10.71
N HIS A 118 -11.61 -12.00 -10.27
CA HIS A 118 -12.99 -11.59 -10.00
C HIS A 118 -13.40 -10.35 -10.79
N ASP A 119 -14.70 -10.24 -11.10
CA ASP A 119 -15.29 -9.04 -11.67
C ASP A 119 -15.54 -7.97 -10.58
N LEU A 120 -15.66 -6.71 -10.99
CA LEU A 120 -15.87 -5.59 -10.06
C LEU A 120 -17.12 -5.72 -9.19
N ASP A 121 -18.15 -6.42 -9.66
CA ASP A 121 -19.40 -6.66 -8.94
C ASP A 121 -19.35 -7.90 -8.04
N PHE A 122 -18.20 -8.62 -7.98
CA PHE A 122 -18.00 -9.72 -7.05
C PHE A 122 -18.11 -9.22 -5.61
N VAL A 123 -18.91 -9.90 -4.80
CA VAL A 123 -19.25 -9.49 -3.43
C VAL A 123 -18.57 -10.39 -2.43
N GLY A 124 -17.81 -9.78 -1.54
CA GLY A 124 -17.23 -10.38 -0.35
C GLY A 124 -17.92 -9.90 0.93
N LYS A 125 -17.31 -10.19 2.05
CA LYS A 125 -17.78 -9.82 3.38
C LYS A 125 -16.68 -9.09 4.16
N SER A 126 -16.96 -7.84 4.56
CA SER A 126 -16.03 -7.06 5.37
C SER A 126 -15.83 -7.68 6.75
N TRP A 127 -14.81 -7.24 7.47
CA TRP A 127 -14.55 -7.62 8.87
C TRP A 127 -15.72 -7.29 9.81
N SER A 128 -16.53 -6.26 9.52
CA SER A 128 -17.77 -5.93 10.25
C SER A 128 -18.98 -6.78 9.84
N GLY A 129 -18.81 -7.66 8.85
CA GLY A 129 -19.83 -8.57 8.37
C GLY A 129 -20.74 -8.02 7.26
N GLU A 130 -20.49 -6.82 6.76
CA GLU A 130 -21.25 -6.19 5.70
C GLU A 130 -20.82 -6.69 4.32
N ALA A 131 -21.78 -6.77 3.39
CA ALA A 131 -21.49 -7.09 2.00
C ALA A 131 -20.75 -5.93 1.32
N VAL A 132 -19.65 -6.23 0.64
CA VAL A 132 -18.82 -5.23 -0.05
C VAL A 132 -18.38 -5.76 -1.41
N SER A 133 -18.45 -4.92 -2.45
CA SER A 133 -18.01 -5.31 -3.79
C SER A 133 -16.52 -5.06 -4.00
N LEU A 134 -15.88 -5.81 -4.91
CA LEU A 134 -14.50 -5.59 -5.31
C LEU A 134 -14.28 -4.15 -5.84
N ARG A 135 -15.28 -3.58 -6.53
CA ARG A 135 -15.24 -2.18 -6.96
C ARG A 135 -15.06 -1.23 -5.78
N TRP A 136 -15.86 -1.41 -4.74
CA TRP A 136 -15.78 -0.58 -3.55
C TRP A 136 -14.42 -0.73 -2.85
N VAL A 137 -13.94 -1.97 -2.72
CA VAL A 137 -12.63 -2.26 -2.11
C VAL A 137 -11.50 -1.59 -2.91
N LEU A 138 -11.52 -1.66 -4.25
CA LEU A 138 -10.53 -0.98 -5.09
C LEU A 138 -10.54 0.54 -4.90
N VAL A 139 -11.72 1.17 -4.86
CA VAL A 139 -11.84 2.61 -4.61
C VAL A 139 -11.31 2.96 -3.23
N HIS A 140 -11.73 2.23 -2.19
CA HIS A 140 -11.26 2.43 -0.82
C HIS A 140 -9.74 2.29 -0.70
N MET A 141 -9.16 1.25 -1.31
CA MET A 141 -7.72 1.02 -1.25
C MET A 141 -6.89 2.01 -2.07
N ILE A 142 -7.46 2.61 -3.13
CA ILE A 142 -6.85 3.75 -3.81
C ILE A 142 -6.78 4.96 -2.87
N GLU A 143 -7.88 5.28 -2.17
CA GLU A 143 -7.94 6.40 -1.21
C GLU A 143 -6.96 6.17 -0.04
N GLU A 144 -6.95 4.98 0.51
CA GLU A 144 -6.11 4.57 1.64
C GLU A 144 -4.62 4.63 1.27
N THR A 145 -4.24 4.00 0.15
CA THR A 145 -2.84 4.01 -0.31
C THR A 145 -2.38 5.42 -0.69
N ALA A 146 -3.25 6.21 -1.35
CA ALA A 146 -2.94 7.60 -1.70
C ALA A 146 -2.73 8.48 -0.46
N ARG A 147 -3.57 8.32 0.57
CA ARG A 147 -3.43 9.03 1.84
C ARG A 147 -2.08 8.72 2.51
N HIS A 148 -1.73 7.44 2.61
CA HIS A 148 -0.48 7.02 3.22
C HIS A 148 0.75 7.33 2.36
N ALA A 149 0.65 7.32 1.04
CA ALA A 149 1.70 7.83 0.15
C ALA A 149 2.00 9.31 0.43
N GLY A 150 0.98 10.15 0.67
CA GLY A 150 1.17 11.53 1.08
C GLY A 150 1.84 11.69 2.45
N HIS A 151 1.53 10.83 3.42
CA HIS A 151 2.25 10.79 4.70
C HIS A 151 3.72 10.40 4.50
N ILE A 152 3.99 9.39 3.69
CA ILE A 152 5.33 8.94 3.34
C ILE A 152 6.13 10.03 2.63
N ASP A 153 5.50 10.82 1.75
CA ASP A 153 6.12 11.98 1.12
C ASP A 153 6.68 12.98 2.15
N ILE A 154 5.87 13.34 3.13
CA ILE A 154 6.26 14.28 4.19
C ILE A 154 7.36 13.68 5.08
N LEU A 155 7.21 12.41 5.49
CA LEU A 155 8.22 11.73 6.32
C LEU A 155 9.55 11.58 5.56
N ARG A 156 9.51 11.32 4.26
CA ARG A 156 10.71 11.29 3.41
C ARG A 156 11.43 12.63 3.38
N GLU A 157 10.71 13.70 3.15
CA GLU A 157 11.27 15.05 3.15
C GLU A 157 11.89 15.41 4.51
N LEU A 158 11.24 15.03 5.62
CA LEU A 158 11.76 15.21 6.97
C LEU A 158 13.01 14.35 7.26
N THR A 159 13.18 13.23 6.57
CA THR A 159 14.30 12.30 6.77
C THR A 159 15.58 12.80 6.08
N ASP A 160 15.49 13.18 4.81
CA ASP A 160 16.67 13.49 3.99
C ASP A 160 16.49 14.67 3.01
N GLY A 161 15.33 15.34 3.05
CA GLY A 161 15.03 16.47 2.18
C GLY A 161 14.62 16.11 0.75
N VAL A 162 14.50 14.82 0.42
CA VAL A 162 14.08 14.39 -0.93
C VAL A 162 12.60 14.63 -1.13
N ILE A 163 12.28 15.42 -2.18
CA ILE A 163 10.92 15.78 -2.59
C ILE A 163 10.64 15.28 -4.01
N GLY A 164 9.38 15.34 -4.41
CA GLY A 164 8.95 15.10 -5.80
C GLY A 164 8.21 13.78 -5.97
N ASP A 165 7.84 13.52 -7.21
CA ASP A 165 7.11 12.34 -7.67
C ASP A 165 7.99 11.57 -8.67
N HIS A 166 8.03 10.25 -8.56
CA HIS A 166 8.79 9.35 -9.44
C HIS A 166 8.45 9.49 -10.93
N ASN A 167 7.30 10.09 -11.27
CA ASN A 167 6.89 10.37 -12.64
C ASN A 167 7.43 11.72 -13.17
N ARG A 168 8.12 12.52 -12.36
CA ARG A 168 8.78 13.74 -12.86
C ARG A 168 10.12 13.36 -13.48
N PRO A 169 10.40 13.80 -14.73
CA PRO A 169 11.76 13.69 -15.24
C PRO A 169 12.69 14.44 -14.28
N ALA A 170 13.84 13.82 -13.95
CA ALA A 170 14.86 14.49 -13.14
C ALA A 170 15.06 15.89 -13.67
N ALA A 171 14.94 16.91 -12.80
CA ALA A 171 15.23 18.28 -13.19
C ALA A 171 16.66 18.28 -13.75
N ALA A 172 16.81 18.73 -15.01
CA ALA A 172 18.11 18.88 -15.61
C ALA A 172 18.95 19.74 -14.64
N ALA A 173 20.04 19.15 -14.13
CA ALA A 173 20.97 19.88 -13.28
C ALA A 173 21.46 21.10 -14.08
N GLY A 174 21.01 22.31 -13.69
CA GLY A 174 21.45 23.57 -14.22
C GLY A 174 22.80 23.98 -13.64
#